data_c279cdfdd52e5c7cd46c8e8c125426d6
#
_entry.id   c279cdfdd52e5c7cd46c8e8c125426d6
#
_cell.length_a   1.000
_cell.length_b   1.000
_cell.length_c   1.000
_cell.angle_alpha   90.00
_cell.angle_beta   90.00
_cell.angle_gamma   90.00
#
_symmetry.space_group_name_H-M   'P 1'
#
loop_
_entity.id
_entity.type
_entity.pdbx_description
1 polymer ?
#
loop_
_entity_poly.entity_id
_entity_poly.type
_entity_poly.pdbx_seq_one_letter_code
_entity_poly.pdbx_strand_id
1 'polypeptide(L)'
;MEEICKNTVEALKRRGFEAVYCATAEDASSAVMAEVDAAQRVGMGGSVTMKELGVTERLNASGKLLTRGADCDLFLLSANAITEDGRIVNIDGNGNRVAASVSGPGKVVYAIGRNKIVSGGIDAAIARIKEKACPPNCIRLGKKTPCAETGKCADCDSPDRICKVTAIFDRRPTGTPTTVYVVNADLGY
;
A
#
# COMPACT_ATOMS: atom_id res chain seq x y z
N MET A 1 -5.77 11.97 -15.73
CA MET A 1 -5.61 11.08 -14.54
C MET A 1 -5.87 9.63 -14.90
N GLU A 2 -6.93 9.32 -15.65
CA GLU A 2 -7.20 7.94 -16.09
C GLU A 2 -6.04 7.34 -16.90
N GLU A 3 -5.50 8.09 -17.84
CA GLU A 3 -4.38 7.65 -18.67
C GLU A 3 -3.13 7.33 -17.87
N ILE A 4 -2.81 8.14 -16.85
CA ILE A 4 -1.66 7.88 -15.97
C ILE A 4 -1.84 6.57 -15.19
N CYS A 5 -3.07 6.26 -14.74
CA CYS A 5 -3.36 4.99 -14.08
C CYS A 5 -3.15 3.81 -15.03
N LYS A 6 -3.65 3.90 -16.28
CA LYS A 6 -3.47 2.86 -17.29
C LYS A 6 -2.00 2.65 -17.66
N ASN A 7 -1.25 3.73 -17.84
CA ASN A 7 0.17 3.68 -18.13
C ASN A 7 0.97 3.05 -16.98
N THR A 8 0.59 3.36 -15.74
CA THR A 8 1.20 2.77 -14.53
C THR A 8 0.89 1.26 -14.45
N VAL A 9 -0.31 0.83 -14.81
CA VAL A 9 -0.65 -0.60 -14.90
C VAL A 9 0.27 -1.33 -15.89
N GLU A 10 0.47 -0.76 -17.08
CA GLU A 10 1.38 -1.38 -18.06
C GLU A 10 2.84 -1.36 -17.60
N ALA A 11 3.26 -0.33 -16.89
CA ALA A 11 4.59 -0.28 -16.27
C ALA A 11 4.78 -1.36 -15.20
N LEU A 12 3.79 -1.59 -14.33
CA LEU A 12 3.77 -2.68 -13.35
C LEU A 12 3.87 -4.05 -14.00
N LYS A 13 3.11 -4.30 -15.06
CA LYS A 13 3.16 -5.56 -15.83
C LYS A 13 4.56 -5.83 -16.39
N ARG A 14 5.23 -4.81 -16.95
CA ARG A 14 6.63 -4.92 -17.42
C ARG A 14 7.61 -5.25 -16.28
N ARG A 15 7.25 -4.95 -15.03
CA ARG A 15 8.03 -5.30 -13.84
C ARG A 15 7.62 -6.63 -13.20
N GLY A 16 6.75 -7.39 -13.88
CA GLY A 16 6.35 -8.73 -13.48
C GLY A 16 5.24 -8.81 -12.46
N PHE A 17 4.61 -7.68 -12.10
CA PHE A 17 3.40 -7.69 -11.28
C PHE A 17 2.19 -8.07 -12.13
N GLU A 18 1.22 -8.75 -11.54
CA GLU A 18 -0.14 -8.71 -12.05
C GLU A 18 -0.71 -7.32 -11.73
N ALA A 19 -1.24 -6.62 -12.72
CA ALA A 19 -1.76 -5.28 -12.50
C ALA A 19 -3.07 -5.07 -13.26
N VAL A 20 -4.04 -4.45 -12.57
CA VAL A 20 -5.38 -4.20 -13.08
C VAL A 20 -5.76 -2.74 -12.84
N TYR A 21 -6.32 -2.10 -13.88
CA TYR A 21 -6.93 -0.79 -13.77
C TYR A 21 -8.35 -0.93 -13.23
N CYS A 22 -8.69 -0.15 -12.20
CA CYS A 22 -10.05 -0.01 -11.68
C CYS A 22 -10.54 1.41 -11.96
N ALA A 23 -11.64 1.53 -12.68
CA ALA A 23 -12.20 2.83 -13.04
C ALA A 23 -12.79 3.56 -11.82
N THR A 24 -13.32 2.80 -10.87
CA THR A 24 -13.95 3.30 -9.63
C THR A 24 -13.40 2.63 -8.38
N ALA A 25 -13.71 3.20 -7.23
CA ALA A 25 -13.42 2.60 -5.93
C ALA A 25 -14.25 1.32 -5.70
N GLU A 26 -15.47 1.27 -6.22
CA GLU A 26 -16.36 0.12 -6.15
C GLU A 26 -15.82 -1.08 -6.93
N ASP A 27 -15.26 -0.85 -8.13
CA ASP A 27 -14.60 -1.88 -8.92
C ASP A 27 -13.42 -2.49 -8.13
N ALA A 28 -12.60 -1.63 -7.55
CA ALA A 28 -11.45 -2.05 -6.74
C ALA A 28 -11.88 -2.81 -5.49
N SER A 29 -12.92 -2.32 -4.78
CA SER A 29 -13.49 -3.00 -3.61
C SER A 29 -13.97 -4.40 -3.98
N SER A 30 -14.72 -4.52 -5.06
CA SER A 30 -15.25 -5.80 -5.54
C SER A 30 -14.14 -6.77 -5.92
N ALA A 31 -13.12 -6.29 -6.63
CA ALA A 31 -11.98 -7.11 -7.03
C ALA A 31 -11.16 -7.59 -5.82
N VAL A 32 -10.86 -6.71 -4.85
CA VAL A 32 -10.14 -7.09 -3.63
C VAL A 32 -10.97 -8.08 -2.80
N MET A 33 -12.30 -7.91 -2.72
CA MET A 33 -13.14 -8.84 -1.98
C MET A 33 -13.25 -10.21 -2.65
N ALA A 34 -13.19 -10.29 -3.96
CA ALA A 34 -13.10 -11.58 -4.67
C ALA A 34 -11.83 -12.35 -4.29
N GLU A 35 -10.70 -11.65 -4.11
CA GLU A 35 -9.46 -12.26 -3.58
C GLU A 35 -9.63 -12.73 -2.12
N VAL A 36 -10.32 -11.94 -1.29
CA VAL A 36 -10.63 -12.31 0.10
C VAL A 36 -11.52 -13.56 0.15
N ASP A 37 -12.52 -13.64 -0.72
CA ASP A 37 -13.45 -14.78 -0.75
C ASP A 37 -12.76 -16.08 -1.13
N ALA A 38 -11.77 -16.03 -2.01
CA ALA A 38 -10.95 -17.16 -2.43
C ALA A 38 -9.93 -17.63 -1.36
N ALA A 39 -9.56 -16.78 -0.40
CA ALA A 39 -8.59 -17.07 0.64
C ALA A 39 -9.28 -17.62 1.91
N GLN A 40 -8.57 -18.45 2.68
CA GLN A 40 -9.03 -18.92 4.00
C GLN A 40 -8.52 -18.01 5.12
N ARG A 41 -7.25 -17.62 5.06
CA ARG A 41 -6.56 -16.80 6.06
C ARG A 41 -6.06 -15.52 5.41
N VAL A 42 -6.53 -14.39 5.89
CA VAL A 42 -6.19 -13.07 5.32
C VAL A 42 -5.43 -12.24 6.36
N GLY A 43 -4.24 -11.79 6.00
CA GLY A 43 -3.48 -10.79 6.75
C GLY A 43 -3.70 -9.39 6.17
N MET A 44 -3.66 -8.37 7.00
CA MET A 44 -3.76 -6.99 6.53
C MET A 44 -2.93 -6.05 7.40
N GLY A 45 -2.15 -5.19 6.77
CA GLY A 45 -1.54 -4.04 7.43
C GLY A 45 -2.56 -2.91 7.67
N GLY A 46 -2.26 -2.01 8.62
CA GLY A 46 -3.09 -0.81 8.79
C GLY A 46 -3.10 0.03 7.50
N SER A 47 -4.28 0.20 6.88
CA SER A 47 -4.42 0.90 5.60
C SER A 47 -5.68 1.74 5.56
N VAL A 48 -5.51 3.06 5.41
CA VAL A 48 -6.64 3.97 5.19
C VAL A 48 -7.31 3.68 3.85
N THR A 49 -6.54 3.36 2.81
CA THR A 49 -7.08 2.96 1.51
C THR A 49 -8.03 1.76 1.61
N MET A 50 -7.65 0.69 2.33
CA MET A 50 -8.51 -0.49 2.50
C MET A 50 -9.77 -0.16 3.31
N LYS A 51 -9.67 0.77 4.26
CA LYS A 51 -10.83 1.28 5.01
C LYS A 51 -11.78 2.06 4.10
N GLU A 52 -11.26 3.00 3.31
CA GLU A 52 -12.06 3.80 2.37
C GLU A 52 -12.73 2.95 1.27
N LEU A 53 -12.12 1.83 0.89
CA LEU A 53 -12.72 0.83 0.01
C LEU A 53 -13.77 -0.06 0.71
N GLY A 54 -14.00 0.10 2.03
CA GLY A 54 -14.90 -0.75 2.81
C GLY A 54 -14.40 -2.20 3.00
N VAL A 55 -13.17 -2.50 2.56
CA VAL A 55 -12.57 -3.84 2.66
C VAL A 55 -12.31 -4.22 4.11
N THR A 56 -11.87 -3.27 4.94
CA THR A 56 -11.58 -3.52 6.35
C THR A 56 -12.81 -4.02 7.12
N GLU A 57 -13.94 -3.35 6.94
CA GLU A 57 -15.22 -3.68 7.60
C GLU A 57 -15.75 -5.05 7.13
N ARG A 58 -15.71 -5.30 5.82
CA ARG A 58 -16.17 -6.57 5.23
C ARG A 58 -15.26 -7.73 5.65
N LEU A 59 -13.94 -7.53 5.70
CA LEU A 59 -13.00 -8.54 6.15
C LEU A 59 -13.19 -8.87 7.64
N ASN A 60 -13.41 -7.87 8.49
CA ASN A 60 -13.72 -8.10 9.91
C ASN A 60 -15.01 -8.91 10.08
N ALA A 61 -16.03 -8.61 9.29
CA ALA A 61 -17.31 -9.34 9.32
C ALA A 61 -17.20 -10.80 8.83
N SER A 62 -16.23 -11.10 7.95
CA SER A 62 -16.03 -12.45 7.39
C SER A 62 -15.39 -13.44 8.36
N GLY A 63 -14.77 -12.97 9.45
CA GLY A 63 -14.01 -13.80 10.38
C GLY A 63 -12.68 -14.36 9.84
N LYS A 64 -12.29 -14.00 8.62
CA LYS A 64 -11.04 -14.48 7.99
C LYS A 64 -9.79 -13.69 8.36
N LEU A 65 -9.94 -12.53 9.03
CA LEU A 65 -8.82 -11.67 9.37
C LEU A 65 -7.96 -12.28 10.46
N LEU A 66 -6.69 -12.51 10.12
CA LEU A 66 -5.64 -12.79 11.09
C LEU A 66 -5.01 -11.46 11.56
N THR A 67 -4.92 -11.29 12.86
CA THR A 67 -4.20 -10.15 13.44
C THR A 67 -2.69 -10.27 13.16
N ARG A 68 -2.18 -9.51 12.19
CA ARG A 68 -0.76 -9.26 11.94
C ARG A 68 0.11 -10.52 11.71
N GLY A 69 0.20 -11.00 10.49
CA GLY A 69 1.16 -12.08 10.22
C GLY A 69 1.37 -12.30 8.73
N ALA A 70 2.60 -12.66 8.39
CA ALA A 70 2.96 -13.13 7.05
C ALA A 70 2.50 -14.58 6.82
N ASP A 71 2.08 -15.30 7.87
CA ASP A 71 1.53 -16.66 7.74
C ASP A 71 0.04 -16.60 7.41
N CYS A 72 -0.26 -16.24 6.17
CA CYS A 72 -1.60 -16.15 5.60
C CYS A 72 -1.59 -16.51 4.13
N ASP A 73 -2.76 -16.86 3.61
CA ASP A 73 -2.92 -17.20 2.19
C ASP A 73 -2.90 -15.93 1.33
N LEU A 74 -3.47 -14.84 1.87
CA LEU A 74 -3.59 -13.55 1.22
C LEU A 74 -3.17 -12.42 2.18
N PHE A 75 -2.31 -11.51 1.73
CA PHE A 75 -1.96 -10.30 2.47
C PHE A 75 -2.40 -9.05 1.73
N LEU A 76 -3.21 -8.22 2.39
CA LEU A 76 -3.77 -6.99 1.83
C LEU A 76 -3.01 -5.76 2.34
N LEU A 77 -2.66 -4.86 1.43
CA LEU A 77 -2.05 -3.59 1.79
C LEU A 77 -2.24 -2.55 0.68
N SER A 78 -1.82 -1.32 0.97
CA SER A 78 -1.63 -0.27 -0.03
C SER A 78 -0.17 0.17 -0.04
N ALA A 79 0.28 0.73 -1.16
CA ALA A 79 1.58 1.39 -1.24
C ALA A 79 1.53 2.79 -0.61
N ASN A 80 2.69 3.28 -0.16
CA ASN A 80 2.83 4.68 0.22
C ASN A 80 3.08 5.58 -1.01
N ALA A 81 3.76 5.06 -2.04
CA ALA A 81 3.88 5.68 -3.35
C ALA A 81 4.14 4.62 -4.42
N ILE A 82 3.83 4.96 -5.66
CA ILE A 82 4.19 4.21 -6.84
C ILE A 82 4.70 5.18 -7.90
N THR A 83 5.81 4.85 -8.55
CA THR A 83 6.32 5.66 -9.66
C THR A 83 5.56 5.34 -10.95
N GLU A 84 5.48 6.30 -11.87
CA GLU A 84 4.86 6.08 -13.19
C GLU A 84 5.50 4.93 -13.97
N ASP A 85 6.78 4.65 -13.73
CA ASP A 85 7.49 3.53 -14.33
C ASP A 85 7.27 2.19 -13.58
N GLY A 86 6.38 2.15 -12.57
CA GLY A 86 5.86 0.94 -11.94
C GLY A 86 6.70 0.40 -10.77
N ARG A 87 7.53 1.20 -10.11
CA ARG A 87 8.18 0.81 -8.87
C ARG A 87 7.30 1.14 -7.67
N ILE A 88 7.17 0.20 -6.76
CA ILE A 88 6.40 0.39 -5.53
C ILE A 88 7.34 0.81 -4.41
N VAL A 89 6.99 1.88 -3.67
CA VAL A 89 7.79 2.38 -2.55
C VAL A 89 6.94 2.37 -1.28
N ASN A 90 7.45 1.70 -0.26
CA ASN A 90 6.85 1.64 1.07
C ASN A 90 7.84 2.10 2.14
N ILE A 91 7.35 2.85 3.11
CA ILE A 91 8.09 3.20 4.33
C ILE A 91 7.31 2.69 5.54
N ASP A 92 8.00 1.94 6.41
CA ASP A 92 7.43 1.29 7.59
C ASP A 92 8.15 1.69 8.88
N GLY A 93 7.43 1.55 10.01
CA GLY A 93 8.01 1.70 11.34
C GLY A 93 8.60 0.39 11.86
N ASN A 94 7.79 -0.66 11.88
CA ASN A 94 8.18 -1.98 12.41
C ASN A 94 8.68 -2.94 11.31
N GLY A 95 8.49 -2.61 10.04
CA GLY A 95 8.86 -3.45 8.92
C GLY A 95 7.94 -4.65 8.65
N ASN A 96 6.92 -4.88 9.47
CA ASN A 96 6.04 -6.05 9.33
C ASN A 96 5.23 -6.05 8.03
N ARG A 97 4.71 -4.90 7.59
CA ARG A 97 4.00 -4.75 6.32
C ARG A 97 4.96 -4.96 5.14
N VAL A 98 6.16 -4.39 5.21
CA VAL A 98 7.22 -4.58 4.21
C VAL A 98 7.64 -6.05 4.15
N ALA A 99 7.93 -6.69 5.29
CA ALA A 99 8.31 -8.09 5.34
C ALA A 99 7.24 -9.00 4.69
N ALA A 100 5.96 -8.82 5.05
CA ALA A 100 4.85 -9.57 4.47
C ALA A 100 4.67 -9.32 2.96
N SER A 101 5.06 -8.16 2.46
CA SER A 101 5.01 -7.87 1.02
C SER A 101 6.18 -8.44 0.22
N VAL A 102 7.24 -8.87 0.89
CA VAL A 102 8.41 -9.52 0.27
C VAL A 102 8.28 -11.03 0.29
N SER A 103 7.88 -11.60 1.43
CA SER A 103 7.86 -13.05 1.63
C SER A 103 6.91 -13.45 2.77
N GLY A 104 6.40 -14.67 2.70
CA GLY A 104 5.56 -15.32 3.72
C GLY A 104 4.14 -15.61 3.23
N PRO A 105 3.34 -14.63 2.82
CA PRO A 105 2.00 -14.88 2.30
C PRO A 105 2.00 -15.69 1.01
N GLY A 106 0.94 -16.48 0.81
CA GLY A 106 0.71 -17.19 -0.47
C GLY A 106 0.50 -16.22 -1.65
N LYS A 107 -0.15 -15.08 -1.39
CA LYS A 107 -0.38 -13.99 -2.36
C LYS A 107 -0.38 -12.64 -1.65
N VAL A 108 0.08 -11.60 -2.34
CA VAL A 108 0.00 -10.20 -1.89
C VAL A 108 -0.90 -9.40 -2.83
N VAL A 109 -1.80 -8.61 -2.27
CA VAL A 109 -2.69 -7.73 -3.03
C VAL A 109 -2.55 -6.29 -2.56
N TYR A 110 -2.23 -5.42 -3.50
CA TYR A 110 -2.23 -3.98 -3.33
C TYR A 110 -3.47 -3.35 -3.93
N ALA A 111 -4.08 -2.38 -3.22
CA ALA A 111 -4.96 -1.38 -3.82
C ALA A 111 -4.30 0.00 -3.67
N ILE A 112 -4.12 0.71 -4.78
CA ILE A 112 -3.35 1.96 -4.84
C ILE A 112 -4.18 3.02 -5.55
N GLY A 113 -4.55 4.08 -4.82
CA GLY A 113 -5.24 5.24 -5.39
C GLY A 113 -4.30 6.07 -6.29
N ARG A 114 -4.88 6.73 -7.30
CA ARG A 114 -4.16 7.58 -8.26
C ARG A 114 -3.33 8.69 -7.61
N ASN A 115 -3.76 9.18 -6.44
CA ASN A 115 -3.04 10.19 -5.64
C ASN A 115 -1.66 9.72 -5.14
N LYS A 116 -1.32 8.44 -5.31
CA LYS A 116 -0.03 7.85 -4.92
C LYS A 116 0.92 7.62 -6.09
N ILE A 117 0.46 7.87 -7.31
CA ILE A 117 1.30 7.81 -8.50
C ILE A 117 2.14 9.08 -8.58
N VAL A 118 3.45 8.93 -8.77
CA VAL A 118 4.39 10.05 -8.85
C VAL A 118 5.25 9.96 -10.11
N SER A 119 5.45 11.11 -10.75
CA SER A 119 6.50 11.33 -11.73
C SER A 119 7.81 11.75 -11.04
N GLY A 120 8.96 11.46 -11.65
CA GLY A 120 10.26 11.85 -11.09
C GLY A 120 11.01 10.75 -10.34
N GLY A 121 10.54 9.50 -10.40
CA GLY A 121 11.27 8.33 -9.91
C GLY A 121 11.24 8.14 -8.39
N ILE A 122 12.26 7.44 -7.87
CA ILE A 122 12.33 7.01 -6.46
C ILE A 122 12.42 8.20 -5.50
N ASP A 123 13.22 9.21 -5.83
CA ASP A 123 13.39 10.37 -4.95
C ASP A 123 12.07 11.14 -4.80
N ALA A 124 11.32 11.31 -5.87
CA ALA A 124 9.98 11.91 -5.84
C ALA A 124 8.99 11.05 -5.03
N ALA A 125 9.08 9.72 -5.13
CA ALA A 125 8.25 8.82 -4.34
C ALA A 125 8.56 8.94 -2.84
N ILE A 126 9.82 8.97 -2.45
CA ILE A 126 10.24 9.17 -1.06
C ILE A 126 9.81 10.55 -0.55
N ALA A 127 10.00 11.61 -1.34
CA ALA A 127 9.56 12.96 -0.99
C ALA A 127 8.04 13.00 -0.76
N ARG A 128 7.26 12.46 -1.70
CA ARG A 128 5.80 12.33 -1.54
C ARG A 128 5.43 11.63 -0.23
N ILE A 129 6.09 10.50 0.09
CA ILE A 129 5.78 9.74 1.31
C ILE A 129 6.06 10.60 2.55
N LYS A 130 7.19 11.26 2.60
CA LYS A 130 7.58 12.13 3.72
C LYS A 130 6.65 13.34 3.89
N GLU A 131 6.14 13.91 2.79
CA GLU A 131 5.29 15.09 2.80
C GLU A 131 3.80 14.76 2.96
N LYS A 132 3.30 13.71 2.29
CA LYS A 132 1.86 13.43 2.17
C LYS A 132 1.38 12.25 3.00
N ALA A 133 2.24 11.25 3.26
CA ALA A 133 1.81 10.03 3.95
C ALA A 133 2.27 9.98 5.42
N CYS A 134 3.52 10.34 5.71
CA CYS A 134 4.05 10.24 7.08
C CYS A 134 3.33 11.14 8.08
N PRO A 135 3.13 12.46 7.85
CA PRO A 135 2.51 13.34 8.84
C PRO A 135 1.09 12.89 9.23
N PRO A 136 0.14 12.67 8.31
CA PRO A 136 -1.20 12.24 8.69
C PRO A 136 -1.21 10.84 9.33
N ASN A 137 -0.29 9.94 8.97
CA ASN A 137 -0.16 8.66 9.65
C ASN A 137 0.35 8.82 11.09
N CYS A 138 1.30 9.71 11.35
CA CYS A 138 1.76 10.02 12.70
C CYS A 138 0.61 10.56 13.56
N ILE A 139 -0.20 11.49 13.04
CA ILE A 139 -1.40 12.02 13.72
C ILE A 139 -2.38 10.87 14.01
N ARG A 140 -2.74 10.08 13.01
CA ARG A 140 -3.69 8.96 13.14
C ARG A 140 -3.25 7.93 14.18
N LEU A 141 -1.94 7.72 14.33
CA LEU A 141 -1.35 6.76 15.26
C LEU A 141 -1.00 7.36 16.63
N GLY A 142 -1.33 8.64 16.87
CA GLY A 142 -1.05 9.35 18.13
C GLY A 142 0.46 9.45 18.43
N LYS A 143 1.31 9.59 17.38
CA LYS A 143 2.75 9.64 17.53
C LYS A 143 3.25 11.05 17.87
N LYS A 144 4.14 11.14 18.84
CA LYS A 144 4.80 12.39 19.25
C LYS A 144 6.00 12.65 18.36
N THR A 145 5.75 13.13 17.16
CA THR A 145 6.79 13.45 16.17
C THR A 145 6.61 14.87 15.65
N PRO A 146 7.70 15.58 15.28
CA PRO A 146 7.60 16.93 14.72
C PRO A 146 6.62 17.04 13.55
N CYS A 147 6.56 16.03 12.68
CA CYS A 147 5.66 16.05 11.54
C CYS A 147 4.18 15.84 11.92
N ALA A 148 3.86 15.26 13.07
CA ALA A 148 2.49 15.22 13.59
C ALA A 148 2.01 16.59 14.07
N GLU A 149 2.91 17.44 14.55
CA GLU A 149 2.61 18.78 15.04
C GLU A 149 2.63 19.83 13.92
N THR A 150 3.63 19.77 13.05
CA THR A 150 3.89 20.79 12.02
C THR A 150 3.30 20.47 10.65
N GLY A 151 2.90 19.21 10.41
CA GLY A 151 2.51 18.72 9.09
C GLY A 151 3.68 18.54 8.12
N LYS A 152 4.93 18.78 8.54
CA LYS A 152 6.12 18.73 7.68
C LYS A 152 7.16 17.75 8.23
N CYS A 153 7.75 16.95 7.33
CA CYS A 153 8.84 16.05 7.70
C CYS A 153 10.11 16.86 8.05
N ALA A 154 10.68 16.58 9.22
CA ALA A 154 11.93 17.16 9.69
C ALA A 154 13.07 16.11 9.77
N ASP A 155 12.87 14.93 9.19
CA ASP A 155 13.78 13.76 9.29
C ASP A 155 14.27 13.49 10.73
N CYS A 156 13.34 13.50 11.66
CA CYS A 156 13.57 13.54 13.11
C CYS A 156 14.14 12.24 13.68
N ASP A 157 14.77 12.35 14.85
CA ASP A 157 15.23 11.24 15.68
C ASP A 157 14.25 10.87 16.80
N SER A 158 12.98 11.26 16.68
CA SER A 158 11.96 10.93 17.67
C SER A 158 11.88 9.42 17.89
N PRO A 159 11.82 8.94 19.15
CA PRO A 159 11.61 7.52 19.46
C PRO A 159 10.28 6.99 18.88
N ASP A 160 9.31 7.89 18.68
CA ASP A 160 8.01 7.60 18.08
C ASP A 160 7.99 7.60 16.53
N ARG A 161 9.14 7.83 15.89
CA ARG A 161 9.30 7.82 14.44
C ARG A 161 8.75 6.53 13.81
N ILE A 162 7.89 6.66 12.82
CA ILE A 162 7.29 5.54 12.08
C ILE A 162 7.91 5.33 10.68
N CYS A 163 8.84 6.14 10.25
CA CYS A 163 9.54 6.04 8.98
C CYS A 163 10.98 5.51 9.20
N LYS A 164 11.09 4.20 9.50
CA LYS A 164 12.37 3.57 9.88
C LYS A 164 12.92 2.64 8.80
N VAL A 165 12.06 2.02 8.01
CA VAL A 165 12.43 1.04 6.97
C VAL A 165 11.85 1.51 5.66
N THR A 166 12.70 1.71 4.65
CA THR A 166 12.28 2.01 3.27
C THR A 166 12.51 0.80 2.40
N ALA A 167 11.46 0.36 1.72
CA ALA A 167 11.52 -0.72 0.74
C ALA A 167 11.12 -0.20 -0.64
N ILE A 168 11.91 -0.57 -1.64
CA ILE A 168 11.70 -0.26 -3.05
C ILE A 168 11.58 -1.59 -3.78
N PHE A 169 10.44 -1.78 -4.42
CA PHE A 169 10.19 -2.94 -5.26
C PHE A 169 10.43 -2.53 -6.70
N ASP A 170 11.63 -2.77 -7.20
CA ASP A 170 11.96 -2.55 -8.61
C ASP A 170 11.21 -3.51 -9.52
N ARG A 171 10.96 -4.72 -9.03
CA ARG A 171 10.20 -5.78 -9.69
C ARG A 171 9.44 -6.61 -8.66
N ARG A 172 8.47 -7.39 -9.12
CA ARG A 172 7.77 -8.36 -8.27
C ARG A 172 8.77 -9.35 -7.65
N PRO A 173 8.72 -9.59 -6.33
CA PRO A 173 9.50 -10.66 -5.69
C PRO A 173 9.19 -12.01 -6.32
N THR A 174 10.21 -12.81 -6.59
CA THR A 174 10.08 -14.08 -7.34
C THR A 174 9.14 -15.06 -6.63
N GLY A 175 9.27 -15.20 -5.32
CA GLY A 175 8.51 -16.18 -4.52
C GLY A 175 7.12 -15.73 -4.10
N THR A 176 6.71 -14.48 -4.40
CA THR A 176 5.47 -13.92 -3.88
C THR A 176 4.58 -13.42 -5.01
N PRO A 177 3.56 -14.19 -5.42
CA PRO A 177 2.54 -13.70 -6.36
C PRO A 177 1.93 -12.38 -5.86
N THR A 178 1.92 -11.37 -6.71
CA THR A 178 1.48 -10.03 -6.31
C THR A 178 0.58 -9.41 -7.36
N THR A 179 -0.64 -9.06 -6.96
CA THR A 179 -1.60 -8.32 -7.78
C THR A 179 -1.71 -6.88 -7.29
N VAL A 180 -1.74 -5.93 -8.22
CA VAL A 180 -1.85 -4.49 -7.94
C VAL A 180 -3.08 -3.92 -8.64
N TYR A 181 -4.06 -3.51 -7.87
CA TYR A 181 -5.23 -2.76 -8.35
C TYR A 181 -4.91 -1.26 -8.31
N VAL A 182 -4.76 -0.65 -9.48
CA VAL A 182 -4.56 0.80 -9.63
C VAL A 182 -5.91 1.46 -9.83
N VAL A 183 -6.30 2.28 -8.87
CA VAL A 183 -7.65 2.83 -8.77
C VAL A 183 -7.68 4.28 -9.23
N ASN A 184 -8.58 4.62 -10.16
CA ASN A 184 -8.77 6.00 -10.62
C ASN A 184 -9.60 6.84 -9.62
N ALA A 185 -9.25 6.74 -8.36
CA ALA A 185 -9.79 7.54 -7.26
C ALA A 185 -8.67 7.92 -6.29
N ASP A 186 -8.85 9.02 -5.56
CA ASP A 186 -7.94 9.41 -4.49
C ASP A 186 -8.29 8.59 -3.25
N LEU A 187 -7.35 7.77 -2.77
CA LEU A 187 -7.55 6.81 -1.68
C LEU A 187 -6.39 6.82 -0.69
N GLY A 188 -6.70 7.05 0.57
CA GLY A 188 -5.72 7.17 1.64
C GLY A 188 -4.73 8.32 1.44
N TYR A 189 -3.58 8.23 2.11
CA TYR A 189 -2.56 9.29 2.11
C TYR A 189 -1.51 9.10 1.03
#